data_89d5d48687754bec52b16939c8641a12
#
_entry.id   89d5d48687754bec52b16939c8641a12
#
_cell.length_a   1.000
_cell.length_b   1.000
_cell.length_c   1.000
_cell.angle_alpha   90.00
_cell.angle_beta   90.00
_cell.angle_gamma   90.00
#
_symmetry.space_group_name_H-M   'P 1'
#
loop_
_entity.id
_entity.type
_entity.pdbx_description
1 polymer ?
#
loop_
_entity_poly.entity_id
_entity_poly.type
_entity_poly.pdbx_seq_one_letter_code
_entity_poly.pdbx_strand_id
1 'polypeptide(L)'
;MKKINIYFIGFVFLATALGGSIPIFAAEEASTMMCDEGVVNIGDADIDVQDKCGQPNSQSIDEWVYNFGPSQPVYKVIFKDGKVDRILDDEGS
;
A
#
# COMPACT_ATOMS: atom_id res chain seq x y z
N MET A 1 5.42 9.34 50.54
CA MET A 1 5.49 9.09 50.21
C MET A 1 5.41 8.46 49.53
N LYS A 2 5.41 8.18 49.21
CA LYS A 2 5.43 7.56 48.61
C LYS A 2 4.63 7.37 47.88
N LYS A 3 3.82 7.40 47.63
CA LYS A 3 3.01 7.29 47.09
C LYS A 3 2.94 7.79 45.95
N ILE A 4 3.20 8.42 45.64
CA ILE A 4 3.32 9.05 44.71
C ILE A 4 3.58 8.41 43.56
N ASN A 5 4.33 7.95 43.37
CA ASN A 5 4.77 7.35 42.33
C ASN A 5 3.75 6.68 41.70
N ILE A 6 3.08 6.28 42.14
CA ILE A 6 2.18 5.61 41.63
C ILE A 6 1.48 6.15 40.61
N TYR A 7 0.85 7.05 40.73
CA TYR A 7 0.10 7.46 39.81
C TYR A 7 0.65 7.62 38.57
N PHE A 8 1.57 8.01 38.53
CA PHE A 8 2.11 8.33 37.41
C PHE A 8 2.10 7.22 36.50
N ILE A 9 2.15 6.20 36.85
CA ILE A 9 2.19 5.14 36.12
C ILE A 9 1.08 4.97 35.34
N GLY A 10 0.10 4.88 35.77
CA GLY A 10 -0.93 4.58 35.03
C GLY A 10 -1.09 5.38 33.90
N PHE A 11 -1.06 6.49 34.02
CA PHE A 11 -1.40 7.26 33.04
C PHE A 11 -0.65 7.11 31.86
N VAL A 12 0.28 6.77 31.92
CA VAL A 12 1.04 6.58 30.91
C VAL A 12 0.43 5.87 29.88
N PHE A 13 0.15 4.84 30.00
CA PHE A 13 -0.17 4.07 29.01
C PHE A 13 -1.37 4.30 28.39
N LEU A 14 -2.11 4.69 28.94
CA LEU A 14 -3.20 4.79 28.35
C LEU A 14 -3.12 5.46 27.10
N ALA A 15 -2.48 6.31 26.98
CA ALA A 15 -2.40 7.02 25.86
C ALA A 15 -2.27 6.25 24.72
N THR A 16 -1.50 5.47 24.71
CA THR A 16 -1.26 4.73 23.67
C THR A 16 -2.39 4.12 23.10
N ALA A 17 -3.04 3.62 23.72
CA ALA A 17 -4.04 2.91 23.25
C ALA A 17 -4.72 3.56 22.21
N LEU A 18 -5.11 4.55 22.35
CA LEU A 18 -5.79 5.10 21.43
C LEU A 18 -5.29 5.15 20.20
N GLY A 19 -4.29 5.36 20.08
CA GLY A 19 -3.82 5.51 18.88
C GLY A 19 -4.13 4.54 17.94
N GLY A 20 -4.25 3.47 18.21
CA GLY A 20 -4.34 2.53 17.26
C GLY A 20 -5.59 2.24 16.69
N SER A 21 -6.55 2.85 16.91
CA SER A 21 -7.70 2.38 16.43
C SER A 21 -8.17 2.88 15.16
N ILE A 22 -7.46 3.22 14.26
CA ILE A 22 -7.92 3.69 13.08
C ILE A 22 -8.31 2.68 12.09
N PRO A 23 -9.43 2.69 11.58
CA PRO A 23 -9.82 1.70 10.61
C PRO A 23 -9.39 2.06 9.26
N ILE A 24 -9.05 1.18 8.51
CA ILE A 24 -8.63 1.39 7.23
C ILE A 24 -9.41 0.65 6.30
N PHE A 25 -9.96 1.14 5.32
CA PHE A 25 -10.61 0.38 4.43
C PHE A 25 -10.30 0.68 3.10
N ALA A 26 -9.70 1.40 2.62
CA ALA A 26 -9.47 1.61 1.24
C ALA A 26 -8.39 0.75 0.77
N ALA A 27 -7.81 1.03 -0.30
CA ALA A 27 -6.72 0.28 -0.82
C ALA A 27 -5.54 0.34 0.12
N GLU A 28 -4.76 -0.68 0.17
CA GLU A 28 -3.58 -0.70 0.98
C GLU A 28 -2.38 -0.51 0.12
N GLU A 29 -1.32 -0.03 0.68
CA GLU A 29 -0.11 0.20 -0.06
C GLU A 29 0.71 -1.07 -0.05
N ALA A 30 1.15 -1.50 -1.20
CA ALA A 30 2.00 -2.66 -1.31
C ALA A 30 3.37 -2.21 -1.73
N SER A 31 4.39 -2.98 -1.46
CA SER A 31 5.72 -2.61 -1.92
C SER A 31 6.07 -3.35 -3.18
N THR A 32 5.32 -4.34 -3.57
CA THR A 32 5.59 -5.08 -4.79
C THR A 32 4.29 -5.52 -5.42
N MET A 33 4.34 -5.86 -6.68
CA MET A 33 3.21 -6.41 -7.38
C MET A 33 3.72 -7.60 -8.19
N MET A 34 3.10 -8.76 -8.05
CA MET A 34 3.56 -9.95 -8.74
C MET A 34 2.86 -10.04 -10.07
N CYS A 35 3.63 -10.20 -11.11
CA CYS A 35 3.10 -10.37 -12.45
C CYS A 35 3.65 -11.65 -13.05
N ASP A 36 3.15 -12.03 -14.20
CA ASP A 36 3.56 -13.29 -14.81
C ASP A 36 5.02 -13.31 -15.17
N GLU A 37 5.55 -12.20 -15.59
CA GLU A 37 6.92 -12.18 -16.05
C GLU A 37 7.87 -11.59 -15.02
N GLY A 38 7.44 -11.34 -13.85
CA GLY A 38 8.35 -10.83 -12.83
C GLY A 38 7.64 -10.04 -11.76
N VAL A 39 8.42 -9.46 -10.88
CA VAL A 39 7.89 -8.70 -9.75
C VAL A 39 8.20 -7.24 -9.98
N VAL A 40 7.20 -6.39 -9.79
CA VAL A 40 7.38 -4.96 -9.92
C VAL A 40 7.65 -4.40 -8.54
N ASN A 41 8.64 -3.54 -8.45
CA ASN A 41 9.00 -2.91 -7.18
C ASN A 41 8.89 -1.40 -7.29
N ILE A 42 8.77 -0.75 -6.16
CA ILE A 42 8.80 0.69 -6.12
C ILE A 42 10.12 1.14 -6.74
N GLY A 43 10.07 2.10 -7.60
CA GLY A 43 11.25 2.61 -8.28
C GLY A 43 11.50 2.01 -9.65
N ASP A 44 10.75 0.98 -10.02
CA ASP A 44 10.92 0.39 -11.34
C ASP A 44 10.41 1.38 -12.40
N ALA A 45 11.00 1.35 -13.57
CA ALA A 45 10.56 2.22 -14.63
C ALA A 45 9.27 1.70 -15.25
N ASP A 46 8.51 2.57 -15.86
CA ASP A 46 7.26 2.18 -16.44
C ASP A 46 7.44 1.13 -17.52
N ILE A 47 8.51 1.17 -18.28
CA ILE A 47 8.74 0.19 -19.29
C ILE A 47 8.98 -1.17 -18.65
N ASP A 48 9.58 -1.22 -17.49
CA ASP A 48 9.79 -2.46 -16.79
C ASP A 48 8.46 -3.03 -16.32
N VAL A 49 7.56 -2.18 -15.90
CA VAL A 49 6.26 -2.64 -15.46
C VAL A 49 5.54 -3.26 -16.65
N GLN A 50 5.63 -2.64 -17.79
CA GLN A 50 4.95 -3.16 -18.94
C GLN A 50 5.58 -4.48 -19.40
N ASP A 51 6.89 -4.61 -19.31
CA ASP A 51 7.54 -5.84 -19.69
C ASP A 51 7.13 -6.97 -18.76
N LYS A 52 6.94 -6.71 -17.49
CA LYS A 52 6.63 -7.75 -16.54
C LYS A 52 5.15 -8.05 -16.44
N CYS A 53 4.33 -7.06 -16.64
CA CYS A 53 2.90 -7.20 -16.40
C CYS A 53 2.03 -7.04 -17.64
N GLY A 54 2.59 -6.59 -18.72
CA GLY A 54 1.82 -6.41 -19.93
C GLY A 54 1.04 -5.12 -19.89
N GLN A 55 0.07 -4.99 -20.76
CA GLN A 55 -0.71 -3.79 -20.83
C GLN A 55 -1.66 -3.69 -19.68
N PRO A 56 -1.80 -2.54 -19.08
CA PRO A 56 -2.77 -2.39 -17.99
C PRO A 56 -4.18 -2.36 -18.52
N ASN A 57 -5.14 -2.62 -17.67
CA ASN A 57 -6.53 -2.55 -18.04
C ASN A 57 -6.97 -1.10 -18.22
N SER A 58 -6.34 -0.20 -17.52
CA SER A 58 -6.63 1.21 -17.66
C SER A 58 -5.34 1.96 -17.48
N GLN A 59 -5.11 2.99 -18.23
CA GLN A 59 -3.84 3.68 -18.23
C GLN A 59 -4.03 5.17 -18.38
N SER A 60 -3.44 5.93 -17.48
CA SER A 60 -3.39 7.37 -17.63
C SER A 60 -1.93 7.76 -17.51
N ILE A 61 -1.65 9.04 -17.47
CA ILE A 61 -0.30 9.47 -17.50
C ILE A 61 0.47 9.07 -16.27
N ASP A 62 -0.16 8.96 -15.14
CA ASP A 62 0.54 8.62 -13.92
C ASP A 62 -0.10 7.48 -13.15
N GLU A 63 -1.09 6.83 -13.71
CA GLU A 63 -1.74 5.75 -12.97
C GLU A 63 -2.15 4.65 -13.92
N TRP A 64 -1.70 3.44 -13.65
CA TRP A 64 -2.07 2.28 -14.44
C TRP A 64 -2.83 1.33 -13.54
N VAL A 65 -3.89 0.74 -14.03
CA VAL A 65 -4.71 -0.17 -13.26
C VAL A 65 -4.61 -1.56 -13.86
N TYR A 66 -4.27 -2.52 -13.02
CA TYR A 66 -4.19 -3.90 -13.45
C TYR A 66 -5.24 -4.71 -12.70
N ASN A 67 -6.05 -5.42 -13.46
CA ASN A 67 -7.07 -6.26 -12.88
C ASN A 67 -6.81 -7.67 -13.41
N PHE A 68 -6.28 -8.52 -12.56
CA PHE A 68 -5.91 -9.86 -12.98
C PHE A 68 -7.03 -10.87 -12.75
N GLY A 69 -8.21 -10.44 -12.45
CA GLY A 69 -9.33 -11.35 -12.33
C GLY A 69 -9.94 -11.32 -10.96
N PRO A 70 -11.05 -12.00 -10.79
CA PRO A 70 -11.80 -11.91 -9.55
C PRO A 70 -11.10 -12.54 -8.36
N SER A 71 -10.16 -13.40 -8.59
CA SER A 71 -9.50 -14.02 -7.47
C SER A 71 -8.29 -13.25 -7.02
N GLN A 72 -8.02 -12.09 -7.58
CA GLN A 72 -6.87 -11.31 -7.20
C GLN A 72 -7.28 -9.88 -6.96
N PRO A 73 -6.53 -9.15 -6.19
CA PRO A 73 -6.87 -7.74 -5.97
C PRO A 73 -6.64 -6.93 -7.22
N VAL A 74 -7.24 -5.79 -7.28
CA VAL A 74 -7.00 -4.85 -8.36
C VAL A 74 -5.85 -3.98 -7.91
N TYR A 75 -4.83 -3.87 -8.73
CA TYR A 75 -3.67 -3.06 -8.38
C TYR A 75 -3.69 -1.75 -9.13
N LYS A 76 -3.32 -0.70 -8.45
CA LYS A 76 -3.12 0.59 -9.07
C LYS A 76 -1.68 0.95 -8.92
N VAL A 77 -1.00 1.20 -10.01
CA VAL A 77 0.41 1.56 -9.97
C VAL A 77 0.50 3.04 -10.25
N ILE A 78 1.02 3.79 -9.31
CA ILE A 78 1.12 5.23 -9.43
C ILE A 78 2.55 5.56 -9.79
N PHE A 79 2.72 6.32 -10.85
CA PHE A 79 4.04 6.67 -11.35
C PHE A 79 4.37 8.11 -11.05
N LYS A 80 5.64 8.37 -10.83
CA LYS A 80 6.12 9.71 -10.68
C LYS A 80 7.42 9.79 -11.44
N ASP A 81 7.50 10.68 -12.37
CA ASP A 81 8.70 10.85 -13.20
C ASP A 81 9.06 9.55 -13.90
N GLY A 82 8.07 8.81 -14.34
CA GLY A 82 8.30 7.60 -15.10
C GLY A 82 8.70 6.39 -14.29
N LYS A 83 8.63 6.48 -12.96
CA LYS A 83 8.98 5.36 -12.11
C LYS A 83 7.87 5.08 -11.14
N VAL A 84 7.79 3.84 -10.69
CA VAL A 84 6.74 3.45 -9.77
C VAL A 84 6.96 4.15 -8.45
N ASP A 85 5.99 4.94 -8.04
CA ASP A 85 6.04 5.66 -6.79
C ASP A 85 5.26 4.91 -5.72
N ARG A 86 4.12 4.33 -6.06
CA ARG A 86 3.30 3.61 -5.10
C ARG A 86 2.55 2.51 -5.81
N ILE A 87 2.26 1.46 -5.11
CA ILE A 87 1.43 0.40 -5.62
C ILE A 87 0.30 0.23 -4.63
N LEU A 88 -0.94 0.33 -5.07
CA LEU A 88 -2.09 0.21 -4.22
C LEU A 88 -2.84 -1.06 -4.59
N ASP A 89 -3.28 -1.77 -3.58
CA ASP A 89 -3.86 -3.08 -3.74
C ASP A 89 -5.27 -2.96 -3.19
N ASP A 90 -6.26 -3.11 -3.99
CA ASP A 90 -7.63 -2.95 -3.58
C ASP A 90 -8.36 -4.26 -3.69
N GLU A 91 -8.53 -4.94 -2.58
CA GLU A 91 -9.18 -6.18 -2.63
C GLU A 91 -10.62 -6.08 -2.51
N GLY A 92 -11.16 -5.06 -2.25
CA GLY A 92 -12.53 -4.99 -2.02
C GLY A 92 -13.38 -4.94 -3.15
N SER A 93 -12.92 -4.89 -4.26
CA SER A 93 -13.79 -4.74 -5.33
C SER A 93 -14.41 -5.87 -5.82
#